data_6210c780892fc31d281d379434fecc49
#
_entry.id   6210c780892fc31d281d379434fecc49
#
_cell.length_a   1.000
_cell.length_b   1.000
_cell.length_c   1.000
_cell.angle_alpha   90.00
_cell.angle_beta   90.00
_cell.angle_gamma   90.00
#
_symmetry.space_group_name_H-M   'P 1'
#
loop_
_entity.id
_entity.type
_entity.pdbx_description
1 polymer ?
#
loop_
_entity_poly.entity_id
_entity_poly.type
_entity_poly.pdbx_seq_one_letter_code
_entity_poly.pdbx_strand_id
1 'polypeptide(L)'
;MKNIIYLSNTSAQLVSGVCNGSNQIDISDFQDYQLPEGTMLDGAIMDEDALKDVLRIINKKGIGDCKLVIDSGQIVHKNLIVPKIKDKEIHAIVKEEIDSLENGEHYLIYDYTILKDKLVYKPGIEILCCAMKKQMIEDYLNIFDDVGIEITAIDISLNAIDKLIEDIIRLSQINFVIAVINGNDIALYLFEEGKYVFSNRSRLFSERGSSSFTMEVSNILIKFKQFIKTADYNQNIERVYFCGLDDYEEKMLFEVVSDSVDIRAMRLANSNTIYYSGNSKEFLLHKYVYAIGSLCER
;
A
#
# COMPACT_ATOMS: atom_id res chain seq x y z
N MET A 1 1.75 21.33 5.85
CA MET A 1 0.72 20.51 5.23
C MET A 1 1.44 19.66 4.19
N LYS A 2 1.16 18.36 4.13
CA LYS A 2 1.75 17.46 3.14
C LYS A 2 0.66 17.06 2.15
N ASN A 3 1.05 16.93 0.89
CA ASN A 3 0.19 16.42 -0.16
C ASN A 3 0.68 15.02 -0.56
N ILE A 4 -0.18 14.05 -0.54
CA ILE A 4 0.11 12.69 -0.96
C ILE A 4 -0.67 12.41 -2.24
N ILE A 5 0.02 11.98 -3.28
CA ILE A 5 -0.62 11.46 -4.49
C ILE A 5 -0.33 9.96 -4.55
N TYR A 6 -1.39 9.15 -4.53
CA TYR A 6 -1.31 7.72 -4.78
C TYR A 6 -1.82 7.42 -6.18
N LEU A 7 -1.02 6.72 -6.97
CA LEU A 7 -1.39 6.30 -8.32
C LEU A 7 -1.66 4.80 -8.38
N SER A 8 -2.80 4.47 -8.95
CA SER A 8 -3.21 3.11 -9.27
C SER A 8 -3.42 2.94 -10.76
N ASN A 9 -3.78 1.73 -11.21
CA ASN A 9 -4.13 1.49 -12.61
C ASN A 9 -5.40 2.25 -13.06
N THR A 10 -6.26 2.65 -12.14
CA THR A 10 -7.58 3.21 -12.44
C THR A 10 -7.82 4.61 -11.88
N SER A 11 -7.00 5.07 -10.95
CA SER A 11 -7.21 6.39 -10.34
C SER A 11 -5.94 7.02 -9.78
N ALA A 12 -5.98 8.35 -9.65
CA ALA A 12 -5.05 9.17 -8.90
C ALA A 12 -5.76 9.72 -7.66
N GLN A 13 -5.31 9.36 -6.47
CA GLN A 13 -5.86 9.86 -5.21
C GLN A 13 -4.99 10.98 -4.66
N LEU A 14 -5.59 12.12 -4.37
CA LEU A 14 -4.96 13.21 -3.61
C LEU A 14 -5.47 13.18 -2.18
N VAL A 15 -4.57 13.21 -1.23
CA VAL A 15 -4.87 13.46 0.20
C VAL A 15 -3.93 14.54 0.70
N SER A 16 -4.49 15.62 1.25
CA SER A 16 -3.75 16.70 1.88
C SER A 16 -4.03 16.70 3.39
N GLY A 17 -2.98 16.79 4.19
CA GLY A 17 -3.14 16.72 5.63
C GLY A 17 -1.85 16.99 6.41
N VAL A 18 -1.96 16.83 7.72
CA VAL A 18 -0.85 16.96 8.68
C VAL A 18 -0.82 15.72 9.57
N CYS A 19 0.36 15.13 9.73
CA CYS A 19 0.61 14.12 10.74
C CYS A 19 1.36 14.77 11.91
N ASN A 20 0.80 14.70 13.12
CA ASN A 20 1.44 15.25 14.31
C ASN A 20 2.39 14.23 14.99
N GLY A 21 3.14 14.69 16.00
CA GLY A 21 4.14 13.86 16.70
C GLY A 21 3.59 12.64 17.45
N SER A 22 2.26 12.50 17.57
CA SER A 22 1.58 11.31 18.15
C SER A 22 0.96 10.41 17.07
N ASN A 23 1.31 10.65 15.80
CA ASN A 23 0.76 9.96 14.64
C ASN A 23 -0.77 10.11 14.50
N GLN A 24 -1.31 11.24 14.96
CA GLN A 24 -2.67 11.66 14.65
C GLN A 24 -2.65 12.44 13.34
N ILE A 25 -3.65 12.20 12.52
CA ILE A 25 -3.76 12.80 11.18
C ILE A 25 -4.95 13.73 11.15
N ASP A 26 -4.70 14.97 10.71
CA ASP A 26 -5.73 15.95 10.37
C ASP A 26 -5.76 16.11 8.85
N ILE A 27 -6.82 15.60 8.22
CA ILE A 27 -7.05 15.69 6.78
C ILE A 27 -7.71 17.03 6.47
N SER A 28 -7.13 17.78 5.55
CA SER A 28 -7.69 19.05 5.06
C SER A 28 -8.45 18.89 3.74
N ASP A 29 -8.00 18.01 2.85
CA ASP A 29 -8.66 17.69 1.58
C ASP A 29 -8.36 16.24 1.16
N PHE A 30 -9.31 15.64 0.45
CA PHE A 30 -9.13 14.34 -0.19
C PHE A 30 -9.98 14.27 -1.46
N GLN A 31 -9.45 13.64 -2.49
CA GLN A 31 -10.16 13.43 -3.75
C GLN A 31 -9.61 12.25 -4.52
N ASP A 32 -10.48 11.56 -5.24
CA ASP A 32 -10.17 10.49 -6.18
C ASP A 32 -10.48 10.96 -7.60
N TYR A 33 -9.48 10.87 -8.49
CA TYR A 33 -9.58 11.24 -9.89
C TYR A 33 -9.44 9.97 -10.73
N GLN A 34 -10.46 9.65 -11.50
CA GLN A 34 -10.43 8.50 -12.39
C GLN A 34 -9.42 8.70 -13.51
N LEU A 35 -8.59 7.70 -13.76
CA LEU A 35 -7.71 7.63 -14.92
C LEU A 35 -8.45 6.97 -16.10
N PRO A 36 -8.27 7.45 -17.33
CA PRO A 36 -8.72 6.73 -18.50
C PRO A 36 -8.17 5.30 -18.53
N GLU A 37 -8.93 4.37 -19.08
CA GLU A 37 -8.50 2.99 -19.21
C GLU A 37 -7.20 2.90 -20.05
N GLY A 38 -6.24 2.10 -19.58
CA GLY A 38 -4.95 1.95 -20.27
C GLY A 38 -3.92 3.03 -19.92
N THR A 39 -4.25 4.03 -19.11
CA THR A 39 -3.26 5.06 -18.68
C THR A 39 -2.10 4.45 -17.88
N MET A 40 -2.40 3.52 -17.00
CA MET A 40 -1.42 2.86 -16.13
C MET A 40 -1.58 1.33 -16.21
N LEU A 41 -0.46 0.61 -16.12
CA LEU A 41 -0.46 -0.84 -16.02
C LEU A 41 0.61 -1.30 -15.03
N ASP A 42 0.20 -1.80 -13.86
CA ASP A 42 1.10 -2.31 -12.82
C ASP A 42 2.24 -1.33 -12.48
N GLY A 43 1.88 -0.06 -12.28
CA GLY A 43 2.82 1.03 -11.98
C GLY A 43 3.59 1.57 -13.19
N ALA A 44 3.51 0.96 -14.36
CA ALA A 44 4.07 1.54 -15.59
C ALA A 44 3.10 2.54 -16.21
N ILE A 45 3.64 3.67 -16.69
CA ILE A 45 2.88 4.71 -17.38
C ILE A 45 2.78 4.29 -18.85
N MET A 46 1.55 4.08 -19.32
CA MET A 46 1.28 3.62 -20.69
C MET A 46 0.79 4.75 -21.59
N ASP A 47 0.12 5.75 -21.01
CA ASP A 47 -0.36 6.96 -21.68
C ASP A 47 0.00 8.18 -20.84
N GLU A 48 1.12 8.83 -21.21
CA GLU A 48 1.63 10.00 -20.51
C GLU A 48 0.69 11.20 -20.59
N ASP A 49 0.07 11.43 -21.76
CA ASP A 49 -0.80 12.58 -21.98
C ASP A 49 -2.06 12.48 -21.12
N ALA A 50 -2.67 11.30 -21.05
CA ALA A 50 -3.81 11.03 -20.18
C ALA A 50 -3.47 11.24 -18.70
N LEU A 51 -2.29 10.77 -18.25
CA LEU A 51 -1.83 10.98 -16.87
C LEU A 51 -1.57 12.46 -16.60
N LYS A 52 -0.86 13.16 -17.51
CA LYS A 52 -0.59 14.61 -17.40
C LYS A 52 -1.88 15.43 -17.32
N ASP A 53 -2.91 15.07 -18.06
CA ASP A 53 -4.20 15.78 -17.99
C ASP A 53 -4.86 15.67 -16.62
N VAL A 54 -4.84 14.50 -16.00
CA VAL A 54 -5.35 14.30 -14.63
C VAL A 54 -4.48 15.05 -13.62
N LEU A 55 -3.15 14.97 -13.72
CA LEU A 55 -2.23 15.68 -12.82
C LEU A 55 -2.38 17.21 -12.94
N ARG A 56 -2.63 17.75 -14.14
CA ARG A 56 -2.96 19.18 -14.33
C ARG A 56 -4.24 19.58 -13.61
N ILE A 57 -5.26 18.70 -13.55
CA ILE A 57 -6.47 18.96 -12.77
C ILE A 57 -6.14 19.01 -11.28
N ILE A 58 -5.30 18.10 -10.79
CA ILE A 58 -4.81 18.08 -9.40
C ILE A 58 -4.03 19.37 -9.11
N ASN A 59 -3.13 19.79 -9.99
CA ASN A 59 -2.28 20.98 -9.80
C ASN A 59 -3.09 22.29 -9.77
N LYS A 60 -4.26 22.36 -10.43
CA LYS A 60 -5.17 23.52 -10.31
C LYS A 60 -5.63 23.80 -8.88
N LYS A 61 -5.48 22.86 -7.95
CA LYS A 61 -5.71 23.09 -6.52
C LYS A 61 -4.54 23.78 -5.81
N GLY A 62 -3.46 24.10 -6.52
CA GLY A 62 -2.27 24.72 -5.97
C GLY A 62 -1.32 23.73 -5.30
N ILE A 63 -1.30 22.49 -5.76
CA ILE A 63 -0.38 21.43 -5.28
C ILE A 63 0.95 21.63 -5.98
N GLY A 64 1.87 22.40 -5.36
CA GLY A 64 3.21 22.64 -5.90
C GLY A 64 4.19 21.48 -5.64
N ASP A 65 3.95 20.71 -4.59
CA ASP A 65 4.77 19.56 -4.19
C ASP A 65 3.91 18.40 -3.66
N CYS A 66 4.44 17.19 -3.77
CA CYS A 66 3.79 16.02 -3.20
C CYS A 66 4.80 14.92 -2.82
N LYS A 67 4.35 14.01 -1.97
CA LYS A 67 4.93 12.67 -1.83
C LYS A 67 4.10 11.70 -2.70
N LEU A 68 4.79 10.96 -3.57
CA LEU A 68 4.16 9.99 -4.44
C LEU A 68 4.13 8.62 -3.76
N VAL A 69 2.99 7.92 -3.81
CA VAL A 69 2.89 6.51 -3.42
C VAL A 69 2.66 5.66 -4.66
N ILE A 70 3.54 4.68 -4.85
CA ILE A 70 3.50 3.75 -5.99
C ILE A 70 3.06 2.37 -5.51
N ASP A 71 2.16 1.75 -6.28
CA ASP A 71 1.71 0.37 -6.08
C ASP A 71 1.98 -0.43 -7.35
N SER A 72 2.94 -1.37 -7.30
CA SER A 72 3.34 -2.17 -8.46
C SER A 72 3.87 -3.54 -8.03
N GLY A 73 3.52 -4.57 -8.79
CA GLY A 73 4.12 -5.91 -8.66
C GLY A 73 5.58 -5.98 -9.14
N GLN A 74 6.08 -4.93 -9.83
CA GLN A 74 7.48 -4.84 -10.26
C GLN A 74 8.42 -4.34 -9.14
N ILE A 75 7.88 -3.86 -8.02
CA ILE A 75 8.69 -3.48 -6.85
C ILE A 75 9.12 -4.74 -6.13
N VAL A 76 10.42 -4.99 -6.11
CA VAL A 76 11.00 -6.08 -5.35
C VAL A 76 11.02 -5.67 -3.87
N HIS A 77 10.55 -6.55 -2.99
CA HIS A 77 10.66 -6.34 -1.56
C HIS A 77 11.02 -7.65 -0.85
N LYS A 78 11.78 -7.55 0.23
CA LYS A 78 12.24 -8.68 1.02
C LYS A 78 12.44 -8.30 2.48
N ASN A 79 11.99 -9.18 3.38
CA ASN A 79 12.32 -9.06 4.80
C ASN A 79 13.70 -9.68 5.06
N LEU A 80 14.55 -8.94 5.74
CA LEU A 80 15.89 -9.39 6.14
C LEU A 80 16.08 -9.23 7.64
N ILE A 81 16.79 -10.17 8.24
CA ILE A 81 17.29 -10.03 9.61
C ILE A 81 18.75 -9.64 9.51
N VAL A 82 19.07 -8.45 10.00
CA VAL A 82 20.43 -7.89 9.97
C VAL A 82 20.92 -7.61 11.40
N PRO A 83 22.25 -7.65 11.66
CA PRO A 83 22.78 -7.20 12.94
C PRO A 83 22.38 -5.76 13.24
N LYS A 84 22.29 -5.38 14.51
CA LYS A 84 22.08 -3.98 14.92
C LYS A 84 23.42 -3.23 14.78
N ILE A 85 23.65 -2.70 13.60
CA ILE A 85 24.87 -1.99 13.17
C ILE A 85 24.51 -0.58 12.68
N LYS A 86 25.49 0.18 12.21
CA LYS A 86 25.26 1.52 11.69
C LYS A 86 24.48 1.47 10.38
N ASP A 87 23.66 2.49 10.14
CA ASP A 87 22.85 2.66 8.94
C ASP A 87 23.64 2.42 7.63
N LYS A 88 24.82 3.01 7.50
CA LYS A 88 25.69 2.82 6.33
C LYS A 88 26.07 1.34 6.09
N GLU A 89 26.21 0.55 7.14
CA GLU A 89 26.54 -0.87 7.06
C GLU A 89 25.30 -1.68 6.68
N ILE A 90 24.12 -1.28 7.18
CA ILE A 90 22.83 -1.87 6.76
C ILE A 90 22.60 -1.62 5.28
N HIS A 91 22.80 -0.40 4.80
CA HIS A 91 22.70 -0.07 3.37
C HIS A 91 23.63 -0.93 2.51
N ALA A 92 24.85 -1.25 2.97
CA ALA A 92 25.76 -2.12 2.24
C ALA A 92 25.22 -3.56 2.13
N ILE A 93 24.62 -4.09 3.22
CA ILE A 93 23.98 -5.42 3.21
C ILE A 93 22.77 -5.43 2.27
N VAL A 94 21.92 -4.41 2.34
CA VAL A 94 20.75 -4.27 1.46
C VAL A 94 21.19 -4.22 -0.01
N LYS A 95 22.24 -3.46 -0.30
CA LYS A 95 22.80 -3.41 -1.66
C LYS A 95 23.23 -4.78 -2.16
N GLU A 96 24.04 -5.50 -1.37
CA GLU A 96 24.52 -6.84 -1.74
C GLU A 96 23.35 -7.81 -1.99
N GLU A 97 22.32 -7.75 -1.14
CA GLU A 97 21.13 -8.57 -1.29
C GLU A 97 20.37 -8.24 -2.58
N ILE A 98 20.16 -6.95 -2.89
CA ILE A 98 19.46 -6.52 -4.10
C ILE A 98 20.29 -6.84 -5.35
N ASP A 99 21.60 -6.58 -5.34
CA ASP A 99 22.52 -6.92 -6.45
C ASP A 99 22.49 -8.43 -6.75
N SER A 100 22.28 -9.28 -5.74
CA SER A 100 22.15 -10.73 -5.92
C SER A 100 20.86 -11.15 -6.64
N LEU A 101 19.82 -10.32 -6.61
CA LEU A 101 18.55 -10.56 -7.28
C LEU A 101 18.57 -10.07 -8.74
N GLU A 102 19.53 -9.20 -9.08
CA GLU A 102 19.73 -8.72 -10.44
C GLU A 102 20.51 -9.74 -11.28
N ASN A 103 19.91 -10.20 -12.36
CA ASN A 103 20.64 -10.93 -13.42
C ASN A 103 21.49 -10.00 -14.31
N GLY A 104 22.04 -8.91 -13.75
CA GLY A 104 23.05 -8.06 -14.38
C GLY A 104 22.59 -6.97 -15.36
N GLU A 105 21.28 -6.75 -15.54
CA GLU A 105 20.78 -5.88 -16.61
C GLU A 105 20.00 -4.61 -16.18
N HIS A 106 19.71 -4.41 -14.89
CA HIS A 106 18.85 -3.32 -14.47
C HIS A 106 19.44 -2.53 -13.30
N TYR A 107 19.57 -1.22 -13.50
CA TYR A 107 19.85 -0.29 -12.40
C TYR A 107 18.64 -0.21 -11.46
N LEU A 108 18.74 -0.82 -10.28
CA LEU A 108 17.75 -0.69 -9.22
C LEU A 108 18.12 0.45 -8.27
N ILE A 109 17.12 1.21 -7.88
CA ILE A 109 17.19 2.09 -6.71
C ILE A 109 16.56 1.33 -5.55
N TYR A 110 17.22 1.31 -4.41
CA TYR A 110 16.80 0.55 -3.24
C TYR A 110 16.84 1.40 -1.98
N ASP A 111 16.00 1.00 -1.03
CA ASP A 111 15.93 1.58 0.31
C ASP A 111 15.42 0.53 1.29
N TYR A 112 15.44 0.82 2.59
CA TYR A 112 14.89 -0.07 3.60
C TYR A 112 14.18 0.69 4.72
N THR A 113 13.29 -0.01 5.43
CA THR A 113 12.70 0.46 6.68
C THR A 113 12.83 -0.61 7.76
N ILE A 114 12.91 -0.19 9.04
CA ILE A 114 12.98 -1.11 10.17
C ILE A 114 11.56 -1.56 10.52
N LEU A 115 11.30 -2.86 10.42
CA LEU A 115 10.04 -3.48 10.85
C LEU A 115 10.05 -3.80 12.34
N LYS A 116 11.15 -4.36 12.84
CA LYS A 116 11.30 -4.75 14.25
C LYS A 116 12.70 -4.39 14.76
N ASP A 117 12.78 -3.48 15.72
CA ASP A 117 14.06 -3.04 16.33
C ASP A 117 14.66 -4.09 17.30
N LYS A 118 13.86 -5.05 17.78
CA LYS A 118 14.28 -6.15 18.65
C LYS A 118 13.58 -7.45 18.28
N LEU A 119 14.34 -8.49 18.06
CA LEU A 119 13.84 -9.85 17.86
C LEU A 119 13.87 -10.63 19.17
N VAL A 120 12.80 -11.37 19.47
CA VAL A 120 12.66 -12.11 20.76
C VAL A 120 13.64 -13.28 20.86
N TYR A 121 13.94 -13.94 19.72
CA TYR A 121 14.70 -15.19 19.70
C TYR A 121 16.02 -15.14 18.92
N LYS A 122 16.37 -14.02 18.31
CA LYS A 122 17.60 -13.84 17.52
C LYS A 122 18.20 -12.46 17.76
N PRO A 123 19.56 -12.35 17.84
CA PRO A 123 20.19 -11.04 17.85
C PRO A 123 20.00 -10.36 16.50
N GLY A 124 19.59 -9.08 16.49
CA GLY A 124 19.43 -8.30 15.27
C GLY A 124 18.15 -7.48 15.23
N ILE A 125 17.93 -6.89 14.09
CA ILE A 125 16.71 -6.14 13.72
C ILE A 125 16.12 -6.76 12.46
N GLU A 126 14.81 -6.67 12.29
CA GLU A 126 14.15 -7.03 11.05
C GLU A 126 13.89 -5.78 10.22
N ILE A 127 14.33 -5.81 8.98
CA ILE A 127 14.13 -4.72 8.01
C ILE A 127 13.33 -5.23 6.82
N LEU A 128 12.55 -4.34 6.24
CA LEU A 128 11.95 -4.50 4.91
C LEU A 128 12.84 -3.71 3.93
N CYS A 129 13.54 -4.40 3.06
CA CYS A 129 14.19 -3.76 1.93
C CYS A 129 13.29 -3.79 0.70
N CYS A 130 13.36 -2.74 -0.09
CA CYS A 130 12.66 -2.65 -1.37
C CYS A 130 13.57 -2.08 -2.45
N ALA A 131 13.27 -2.46 -3.69
CA ALA A 131 13.97 -1.96 -4.86
C ALA A 131 13.01 -1.81 -6.04
N MET A 132 13.25 -0.78 -6.87
CA MET A 132 12.53 -0.59 -8.11
C MET A 132 13.46 -0.09 -9.21
N LYS A 133 13.06 -0.28 -10.46
CA LYS A 133 13.84 0.17 -11.61
C LYS A 133 14.00 1.69 -11.59
N LYS A 134 15.23 2.15 -11.78
CA LYS A 134 15.55 3.58 -11.87
C LYS A 134 14.72 4.28 -12.94
N GLN A 135 14.53 3.65 -14.10
CA GLN A 135 13.72 4.18 -15.19
C GLN A 135 12.29 4.49 -14.77
N MET A 136 11.65 3.60 -13.98
CA MET A 136 10.29 3.84 -13.47
C MET A 136 10.23 5.10 -12.61
N ILE A 137 11.23 5.33 -11.76
CA ILE A 137 11.31 6.55 -10.94
C ILE A 137 11.49 7.78 -11.84
N GLU A 138 12.40 7.71 -12.81
CA GLU A 138 12.66 8.80 -13.76
C GLU A 138 11.42 9.16 -14.58
N ASP A 139 10.65 8.17 -15.04
CA ASP A 139 9.41 8.40 -15.78
C ASP A 139 8.40 9.20 -14.94
N TYR A 140 8.22 8.84 -13.66
CA TYR A 140 7.36 9.61 -12.76
C TYR A 140 7.87 11.02 -12.52
N LEU A 141 9.17 11.19 -12.24
CA LEU A 141 9.76 12.50 -12.00
C LEU A 141 9.56 13.43 -13.19
N ASN A 142 9.79 12.94 -14.40
CA ASN A 142 9.64 13.73 -15.63
C ASN A 142 8.18 14.17 -15.85
N ILE A 143 7.21 13.26 -15.69
CA ILE A 143 5.79 13.56 -15.92
C ILE A 143 5.26 14.56 -14.89
N PHE A 144 5.66 14.43 -13.63
CA PHE A 144 5.24 15.35 -12.58
C PHE A 144 5.88 16.74 -12.76
N ASP A 145 7.16 16.80 -13.14
CA ASP A 145 7.84 18.06 -13.45
C ASP A 145 7.18 18.78 -14.64
N ASP A 146 6.82 18.06 -15.70
CA ASP A 146 6.11 18.58 -16.88
C ASP A 146 4.77 19.27 -16.54
N VAL A 147 4.13 18.88 -15.45
CA VAL A 147 2.88 19.48 -14.98
C VAL A 147 3.07 20.44 -13.81
N GLY A 148 4.32 20.69 -13.40
CA GLY A 148 4.68 21.64 -12.35
C GLY A 148 4.37 21.14 -10.93
N ILE A 149 4.45 19.84 -10.68
CA ILE A 149 4.34 19.23 -9.35
C ILE A 149 5.71 18.62 -9.00
N GLU A 150 6.34 19.07 -7.94
CA GLU A 150 7.59 18.50 -7.44
C GLU A 150 7.33 17.22 -6.64
N ILE A 151 7.97 16.10 -6.98
CA ILE A 151 7.97 14.89 -6.14
C ILE A 151 9.08 15.04 -5.11
N THR A 152 8.72 15.28 -3.85
CA THR A 152 9.68 15.45 -2.73
C THR A 152 10.11 14.11 -2.11
N ALA A 153 9.30 13.07 -2.24
CA ALA A 153 9.62 11.71 -1.81
C ALA A 153 8.75 10.69 -2.55
N ILE A 154 9.25 9.46 -2.65
CA ILE A 154 8.49 8.30 -3.17
C ILE A 154 8.34 7.29 -2.03
N ASP A 155 7.13 6.78 -1.87
CA ASP A 155 6.80 5.71 -0.93
C ASP A 155 6.16 4.54 -1.71
N ILE A 156 6.14 3.36 -1.12
CA ILE A 156 5.50 2.19 -1.70
C ILE A 156 4.25 1.80 -0.90
N SER A 157 3.27 1.21 -1.58
CA SER A 157 2.01 0.77 -0.96
C SER A 157 2.21 -0.10 0.28
N LEU A 158 3.21 -1.01 0.26
CA LEU A 158 3.54 -1.88 1.39
C LEU A 158 3.99 -1.09 2.63
N ASN A 159 4.92 -0.13 2.47
CA ASN A 159 5.38 0.70 3.59
C ASN A 159 4.26 1.62 4.10
N ALA A 160 3.43 2.13 3.19
CA ALA A 160 2.28 2.95 3.57
C ALA A 160 1.24 2.17 4.40
N ILE A 161 0.89 0.94 4.00
CA ILE A 161 -0.07 0.13 4.76
C ILE A 161 0.51 -0.32 6.11
N ASP A 162 1.80 -0.64 6.17
CA ASP A 162 2.47 -1.01 7.41
C ASP A 162 2.47 0.15 8.41
N LYS A 163 2.82 1.37 7.98
CA LYS A 163 2.69 2.59 8.81
C LYS A 163 1.26 2.86 9.26
N LEU A 164 0.28 2.69 8.36
CA LEU A 164 -1.13 2.86 8.72
C LEU A 164 -1.54 1.94 9.86
N ILE A 165 -1.20 0.66 9.75
CA ILE A 165 -1.61 -0.37 10.71
C ILE A 165 -0.87 -0.22 12.03
N GLU A 166 0.45 -0.15 12.00
CA GLU A 166 1.28 -0.18 13.20
C GLU A 166 1.29 1.17 13.93
N ASP A 167 1.51 2.25 13.22
CA ASP A 167 1.80 3.55 13.82
C ASP A 167 0.56 4.41 14.00
N ILE A 168 -0.39 4.37 13.03
CA ILE A 168 -1.54 5.28 12.99
C ILE A 168 -2.74 4.67 13.70
N ILE A 169 -3.29 3.57 13.20
CA ILE A 169 -4.49 2.94 13.80
C ILE A 169 -4.17 1.95 14.91
N ARG A 170 -2.93 1.49 15.00
CA ARG A 170 -2.41 0.62 16.08
C ARG A 170 -3.27 -0.63 16.32
N LEU A 171 -3.59 -1.31 15.21
CA LEU A 171 -4.38 -2.54 15.23
C LEU A 171 -3.46 -3.73 15.60
N SER A 172 -3.38 -4.10 16.89
CA SER A 172 -2.34 -5.00 17.39
C SER A 172 -2.82 -6.20 18.22
N GLN A 173 -4.14 -6.40 18.37
CA GLN A 173 -4.65 -7.40 19.32
C GLN A 173 -4.88 -8.80 18.74
N ILE A 174 -4.85 -8.95 17.43
CA ILE A 174 -5.20 -10.19 16.71
C ILE A 174 -4.32 -10.36 15.48
N ASN A 175 -4.35 -11.56 14.91
CA ASN A 175 -3.78 -11.84 13.60
C ASN A 175 -4.85 -11.62 12.53
N PHE A 176 -4.51 -10.84 11.52
CA PHE A 176 -5.47 -10.44 10.49
C PHE A 176 -4.82 -10.22 9.13
N VAL A 177 -5.65 -10.16 8.12
CA VAL A 177 -5.28 -9.78 6.77
C VAL A 177 -5.91 -8.43 6.43
N ILE A 178 -5.15 -7.53 5.84
CA ILE A 178 -5.69 -6.39 5.11
C ILE A 178 -5.76 -6.79 3.63
N ALA A 179 -6.95 -6.72 3.05
CA ALA A 179 -7.19 -6.98 1.64
C ALA A 179 -7.54 -5.66 0.95
N VAL A 180 -6.62 -5.12 0.16
CA VAL A 180 -6.86 -3.88 -0.60
C VAL A 180 -7.20 -4.25 -2.03
N ILE A 181 -8.41 -3.88 -2.47
CA ILE A 181 -8.88 -4.10 -3.83
C ILE A 181 -8.89 -2.75 -4.55
N ASN A 182 -8.11 -2.66 -5.62
CA ASN A 182 -7.95 -1.44 -6.39
C ASN A 182 -8.03 -1.74 -7.89
N GLY A 183 -9.10 -1.29 -8.53
CA GLY A 183 -9.40 -1.70 -9.89
C GLY A 183 -9.47 -3.24 -9.99
N ASN A 184 -8.64 -3.81 -10.84
CA ASN A 184 -8.53 -5.24 -11.08
C ASN A 184 -7.36 -5.91 -10.33
N ASP A 185 -6.89 -5.32 -9.24
CA ASP A 185 -5.84 -5.88 -8.41
C ASP A 185 -6.31 -6.07 -6.98
N ILE A 186 -5.84 -7.14 -6.34
CA ILE A 186 -5.99 -7.38 -4.91
C ILE A 186 -4.61 -7.57 -4.28
N ALA A 187 -4.32 -6.79 -3.25
CA ALA A 187 -3.14 -6.95 -2.41
C ALA A 187 -3.56 -7.44 -1.02
N LEU A 188 -2.95 -8.52 -0.56
CA LEU A 188 -3.18 -9.13 0.75
C LEU A 188 -1.95 -8.91 1.62
N TYR A 189 -2.14 -8.35 2.81
CA TYR A 189 -1.09 -8.10 3.79
C TYR A 189 -1.42 -8.83 5.09
N LEU A 190 -0.57 -9.77 5.49
CA LEU A 190 -0.67 -10.47 6.76
C LEU A 190 -0.01 -9.68 7.87
N PHE A 191 -0.74 -9.49 8.96
CA PHE A 191 -0.25 -8.89 10.20
C PHE A 191 -0.42 -9.86 11.37
N GLU A 192 0.63 -10.00 12.16
CA GLU A 192 0.64 -10.72 13.43
C GLU A 192 0.79 -9.70 14.57
N GLU A 193 -0.21 -9.64 15.44
CA GLU A 193 -0.21 -8.67 16.56
C GLU A 193 0.14 -7.24 16.11
N GLY A 194 -0.34 -6.85 14.93
CA GLY A 194 -0.11 -5.53 14.34
C GLY A 194 1.24 -5.33 13.64
N LYS A 195 2.06 -6.38 13.52
CA LYS A 195 3.33 -6.35 12.81
C LYS A 195 3.18 -7.00 11.44
N TYR A 196 3.69 -6.35 10.42
CA TYR A 196 3.73 -6.90 9.07
C TYR A 196 4.57 -8.19 9.03
N VAL A 197 4.06 -9.19 8.33
CA VAL A 197 4.71 -10.50 8.17
C VAL A 197 4.96 -10.85 6.72
N PHE A 198 3.91 -10.79 5.89
CA PHE A 198 3.96 -11.23 4.51
C PHE A 198 2.88 -10.53 3.68
N SER A 199 3.15 -10.38 2.40
CA SER A 199 2.14 -9.90 1.45
C SER A 199 2.14 -10.70 0.15
N ASN A 200 0.99 -10.70 -0.50
CA ASN A 200 0.79 -11.29 -1.82
C ASN A 200 -0.09 -10.36 -2.64
N ARG A 201 0.18 -10.29 -3.94
CA ARG A 201 -0.64 -9.54 -4.90
C ARG A 201 -1.13 -10.47 -5.99
N SER A 202 -2.35 -10.26 -6.43
CA SER A 202 -2.97 -11.01 -7.51
C SER A 202 -3.81 -10.09 -8.38
N ARG A 203 -3.88 -10.40 -9.67
CA ARG A 203 -4.80 -9.73 -10.58
C ARG A 203 -6.16 -10.42 -10.54
N LEU A 204 -7.22 -9.62 -10.58
CA LEU A 204 -8.61 -10.05 -10.70
C LEU A 204 -9.02 -9.98 -12.17
N PHE A 205 -9.69 -11.01 -12.64
CA PHE A 205 -10.18 -11.13 -14.02
C PHE A 205 -11.68 -11.01 -14.13
N SER A 206 -12.38 -11.15 -13.01
CA SER A 206 -13.84 -11.04 -12.95
C SER A 206 -14.28 -9.59 -12.83
N GLU A 207 -15.40 -9.27 -13.43
CA GLU A 207 -16.02 -7.94 -13.32
C GLU A 207 -16.40 -7.65 -11.86
N ARG A 208 -16.03 -6.46 -11.37
CA ARG A 208 -16.33 -5.97 -10.03
C ARG A 208 -17.85 -6.05 -9.74
N GLY A 209 -18.19 -6.45 -8.53
CA GLY A 209 -19.58 -6.59 -8.10
C GLY A 209 -20.33 -7.78 -8.69
N SER A 210 -19.69 -8.65 -9.48
CA SER A 210 -20.29 -9.89 -9.98
C SER A 210 -20.13 -11.05 -8.99
N SER A 211 -20.94 -12.10 -9.14
CA SER A 211 -20.77 -13.36 -8.38
C SER A 211 -19.41 -14.01 -8.67
N SER A 212 -18.91 -13.90 -9.91
CA SER A 212 -17.59 -14.40 -10.28
C SER A 212 -16.47 -13.68 -9.55
N PHE A 213 -16.58 -12.35 -9.38
CA PHE A 213 -15.66 -11.56 -8.58
C PHE A 213 -15.62 -12.04 -7.12
N THR A 214 -16.78 -12.26 -6.51
CA THR A 214 -16.89 -12.75 -5.14
C THR A 214 -16.21 -14.12 -4.98
N MET A 215 -16.45 -15.05 -5.92
CA MET A 215 -15.82 -16.37 -5.92
C MET A 215 -14.29 -16.28 -6.14
N GLU A 216 -13.84 -15.41 -7.03
CA GLU A 216 -12.40 -15.21 -7.32
C GLU A 216 -11.66 -14.70 -6.10
N VAL A 217 -12.17 -13.66 -5.43
CA VAL A 217 -11.60 -13.10 -4.20
C VAL A 217 -11.57 -14.16 -3.08
N SER A 218 -12.66 -14.92 -2.91
CA SER A 218 -12.71 -16.01 -1.92
C SER A 218 -11.66 -17.09 -2.20
N ASN A 219 -11.48 -17.50 -3.46
CA ASN A 219 -10.46 -18.46 -3.86
C ASN A 219 -9.04 -17.96 -3.61
N ILE A 220 -8.77 -16.66 -3.86
CA ILE A 220 -7.46 -16.04 -3.56
C ILE A 220 -7.20 -16.11 -2.05
N LEU A 221 -8.17 -15.77 -1.22
CA LEU A 221 -8.05 -15.85 0.25
C LEU A 221 -7.86 -17.29 0.76
N ILE A 222 -8.55 -18.27 0.18
CA ILE A 222 -8.36 -19.69 0.51
C ILE A 222 -6.91 -20.11 0.22
N LYS A 223 -6.39 -19.79 -0.97
CA LYS A 223 -5.00 -20.09 -1.34
C LYS A 223 -4.00 -19.38 -0.43
N PHE A 224 -4.26 -18.12 -0.09
CA PHE A 224 -3.44 -17.34 0.84
C PHE A 224 -3.41 -17.99 2.23
N LYS A 225 -4.57 -18.35 2.78
CA LYS A 225 -4.70 -19.08 4.06
C LYS A 225 -3.96 -20.43 4.05
N GLN A 226 -4.05 -21.17 2.94
CA GLN A 226 -3.32 -22.44 2.76
C GLN A 226 -1.81 -22.21 2.72
N PHE A 227 -1.34 -21.21 1.99
CA PHE A 227 0.08 -20.86 1.93
C PHE A 227 0.65 -20.51 3.32
N ILE A 228 -0.05 -19.68 4.09
CA ILE A 228 0.34 -19.31 5.45
C ILE A 228 0.50 -20.53 6.35
N LYS A 229 -0.42 -21.50 6.26
CA LYS A 229 -0.35 -22.75 7.02
C LYS A 229 0.85 -23.61 6.64
N THR A 230 1.26 -23.62 5.36
CA THR A 230 2.37 -24.45 4.86
C THR A 230 3.74 -23.80 5.07
N ALA A 231 3.79 -22.48 5.15
CA ALA A 231 5.01 -21.71 5.32
C ALA A 231 5.46 -21.54 6.77
N ASP A 232 4.92 -22.37 7.68
CA ASP A 232 5.21 -22.35 9.12
C ASP A 232 4.86 -21.04 9.84
N TYR A 233 4.10 -20.18 9.19
CA TYR A 233 3.39 -19.10 9.85
C TYR A 233 2.26 -19.74 10.64
N ASN A 234 2.50 -20.13 11.88
CA ASN A 234 1.58 -20.88 12.73
C ASN A 234 0.41 -20.00 13.22
N GLN A 235 -0.25 -19.30 12.25
CA GLN A 235 -1.14 -18.21 12.57
C GLN A 235 -2.58 -18.56 12.23
N ASN A 236 -3.41 -18.50 13.25
CA ASN A 236 -4.85 -18.48 13.06
C ASN A 236 -5.27 -17.06 12.67
N ILE A 237 -5.57 -16.84 11.39
CA ILE A 237 -6.11 -15.57 10.91
C ILE A 237 -7.54 -15.44 11.43
N GLU A 238 -7.79 -14.44 12.25
CA GLU A 238 -9.10 -14.21 12.85
C GLU A 238 -10.01 -13.34 11.98
N ARG A 239 -9.43 -12.39 11.26
CA ARG A 239 -10.18 -11.40 10.47
C ARG A 239 -9.51 -11.08 9.15
N VAL A 240 -10.32 -10.71 8.17
CA VAL A 240 -9.89 -9.99 6.98
C VAL A 240 -10.60 -8.64 6.92
N TYR A 241 -9.81 -7.57 6.83
CA TYR A 241 -10.30 -6.21 6.66
C TYR A 241 -10.19 -5.83 5.20
N PHE A 242 -11.32 -5.55 4.57
CA PHE A 242 -11.37 -5.14 3.18
C PHE A 242 -11.27 -3.61 3.04
N CYS A 243 -10.53 -3.19 2.02
CA CYS A 243 -10.37 -1.82 1.58
C CYS A 243 -10.66 -1.72 0.07
N GLY A 244 -11.21 -0.57 -0.36
CA GLY A 244 -11.49 -0.29 -1.77
C GLY A 244 -12.76 -0.92 -2.35
N LEU A 245 -13.63 -1.51 -1.51
CA LEU A 245 -14.95 -1.99 -1.90
C LEU A 245 -16.01 -0.90 -1.77
N ASP A 246 -17.08 -1.01 -2.55
CA ASP A 246 -18.31 -0.27 -2.32
C ASP A 246 -19.30 -1.07 -1.44
N ASP A 247 -20.41 -0.44 -1.03
CA ASP A 247 -21.40 -1.06 -0.14
C ASP A 247 -22.11 -2.27 -0.76
N TYR A 248 -22.24 -2.33 -2.09
CA TYR A 248 -22.85 -3.44 -2.80
C TYR A 248 -21.90 -4.64 -2.83
N GLU A 249 -20.65 -4.41 -3.19
CA GLU A 249 -19.59 -5.43 -3.20
C GLU A 249 -19.38 -6.05 -1.83
N GLU A 250 -19.40 -5.23 -0.76
CA GLU A 250 -19.25 -5.70 0.61
C GLU A 250 -20.36 -6.68 1.02
N LYS A 251 -21.62 -6.35 0.70
CA LYS A 251 -22.76 -7.23 1.01
C LYS A 251 -22.61 -8.60 0.35
N MET A 252 -22.13 -8.62 -0.89
CA MET A 252 -21.94 -9.88 -1.62
C MET A 252 -20.73 -10.66 -1.11
N LEU A 253 -19.65 -9.97 -0.77
CA LEU A 253 -18.38 -10.60 -0.49
C LEU A 253 -18.26 -11.08 0.96
N PHE A 254 -18.71 -10.30 1.94
CA PHE A 254 -18.44 -10.60 3.36
C PHE A 254 -19.09 -11.90 3.83
N GLU A 255 -20.31 -12.18 3.40
CA GLU A 255 -21.01 -13.41 3.72
C GLU A 255 -20.28 -14.61 3.10
N VAL A 256 -20.00 -14.54 1.80
CA VAL A 256 -19.34 -15.64 1.06
C VAL A 256 -17.93 -15.91 1.60
N VAL A 257 -17.15 -14.87 1.91
CA VAL A 257 -15.80 -15.04 2.48
C VAL A 257 -15.90 -15.65 3.88
N SER A 258 -16.80 -15.16 4.73
CA SER A 258 -16.96 -15.69 6.08
C SER A 258 -17.34 -17.16 6.06
N ASP A 259 -18.20 -17.59 5.15
CA ASP A 259 -18.68 -18.98 5.04
C ASP A 259 -17.66 -19.91 4.37
N SER A 260 -17.02 -19.46 3.26
CA SER A 260 -16.13 -20.32 2.46
C SER A 260 -14.69 -20.36 2.94
N VAL A 261 -14.20 -19.25 3.54
CA VAL A 261 -12.82 -19.14 4.02
C VAL A 261 -12.71 -19.40 5.52
N ASP A 262 -13.84 -19.36 6.24
CA ASP A 262 -13.88 -19.43 7.72
C ASP A 262 -12.98 -18.38 8.35
N ILE A 263 -13.16 -17.13 7.94
CA ILE A 263 -12.50 -15.92 8.48
C ILE A 263 -13.54 -14.80 8.49
N ARG A 264 -13.65 -14.08 9.57
CA ARG A 264 -14.57 -12.95 9.66
C ARG A 264 -14.17 -11.82 8.72
N ALA A 265 -14.99 -11.54 7.71
CA ALA A 265 -14.82 -10.44 6.77
C ALA A 265 -15.48 -9.17 7.26
N MET A 266 -14.81 -8.03 7.10
CA MET A 266 -15.34 -6.72 7.46
C MET A 266 -14.60 -5.58 6.73
N ARG A 267 -15.22 -4.40 6.69
CA ARG A 267 -14.60 -3.16 6.23
C ARG A 267 -13.56 -2.68 7.24
N LEU A 268 -12.44 -2.14 6.76
CA LEU A 268 -11.54 -1.37 7.63
C LEU A 268 -12.25 -0.07 8.03
N ALA A 269 -12.60 0.04 9.31
CA ALA A 269 -13.35 1.19 9.82
C ALA A 269 -12.48 2.45 9.95
N ASN A 270 -13.11 3.62 9.97
CA ASN A 270 -12.45 4.86 10.33
C ASN A 270 -11.84 4.76 11.74
N SER A 271 -10.67 5.39 11.92
CA SER A 271 -9.97 5.43 13.20
C SER A 271 -10.18 6.78 13.89
N ASN A 272 -10.21 6.76 15.22
CA ASN A 272 -10.24 7.98 16.05
C ASN A 272 -8.90 8.75 16.06
N THR A 273 -7.87 8.22 15.40
CA THR A 273 -6.59 8.91 15.19
C THR A 273 -6.57 9.72 13.89
N ILE A 274 -7.61 9.62 13.07
CA ILE A 274 -7.71 10.28 11.78
C ILE A 274 -8.93 11.19 11.79
N TYR A 275 -8.70 12.49 11.67
CA TYR A 275 -9.73 13.52 11.73
C TYR A 275 -9.91 14.17 10.36
N TYR A 276 -11.13 14.46 10.03
CA TYR A 276 -11.50 15.27 8.87
C TYR A 276 -12.54 16.30 9.29
N SER A 277 -12.21 17.56 9.16
CA SER A 277 -13.07 18.69 9.57
C SER A 277 -13.92 19.28 8.46
N GLY A 278 -13.82 18.74 7.24
CA GLY A 278 -14.57 19.22 6.09
C GLY A 278 -16.05 18.83 6.13
N ASN A 279 -16.92 19.76 5.68
CA ASN A 279 -18.38 19.61 5.79
C ASN A 279 -19.05 18.98 4.56
N SER A 280 -18.34 18.66 3.50
CA SER A 280 -18.94 18.37 2.20
C SER A 280 -18.95 16.91 1.77
N LYS A 281 -18.11 16.06 2.37
CA LYS A 281 -17.99 14.63 2.03
C LYS A 281 -17.65 13.82 3.26
N GLU A 282 -18.21 12.62 3.37
CA GLU A 282 -17.77 11.66 4.37
C GLU A 282 -16.40 11.09 3.98
N PHE A 283 -15.44 11.16 4.90
CA PHE A 283 -14.14 10.51 4.73
C PHE A 283 -14.26 9.02 5.08
N LEU A 284 -13.87 8.16 4.14
CA LEU A 284 -13.86 6.71 4.30
C LEU A 284 -12.43 6.18 4.21
N LEU A 285 -11.83 5.85 5.36
CA LEU A 285 -10.45 5.39 5.47
C LEU A 285 -10.12 4.25 4.50
N HIS A 286 -11.01 3.27 4.40
CA HIS A 286 -10.78 2.08 3.57
C HIS A 286 -10.57 2.39 2.07
N LYS A 287 -10.91 3.59 1.61
CA LYS A 287 -10.67 4.02 0.21
C LYS A 287 -9.31 4.68 0.01
N TYR A 288 -8.66 5.18 1.07
CA TYR A 288 -7.46 6.01 1.00
C TYR A 288 -6.28 5.46 1.81
N VAL A 289 -6.25 4.15 2.06
CA VAL A 289 -5.30 3.52 3.00
C VAL A 289 -3.84 3.82 2.69
N TYR A 290 -3.45 3.81 1.43
CA TYR A 290 -2.07 4.06 1.03
C TYR A 290 -1.69 5.53 1.15
N ALA A 291 -2.56 6.43 0.72
CA ALA A 291 -2.32 7.86 0.83
C ALA A 291 -2.26 8.30 2.30
N ILE A 292 -3.16 7.80 3.16
CA ILE A 292 -3.17 8.09 4.60
C ILE A 292 -1.93 7.53 5.29
N GLY A 293 -1.56 6.27 5.02
CA GLY A 293 -0.38 5.66 5.61
C GLY A 293 0.92 6.41 5.28
N SER A 294 0.96 7.07 4.13
CA SER A 294 2.12 7.83 3.68
C SER A 294 2.19 9.27 4.22
N LEU A 295 1.16 9.78 4.90
CA LEU A 295 1.19 11.10 5.54
C LEU A 295 2.17 11.19 6.70
N CYS A 296 2.35 10.10 7.45
CA CYS A 296 3.33 10.04 8.54
C CYS A 296 4.68 9.50 8.04
N GLU A 297 5.76 9.99 8.64
CA GLU A 297 7.12 9.48 8.45
C GLU A 297 7.50 8.56 9.60
N ARG A 298 8.39 7.62 9.34
CA ARG A 298 9.11 6.85 10.35
C ARG A 298 10.51 7.40 10.54
#